data_d593b18484f7a2c48bda5b29070c5409
#
_entry.id   d593b18484f7a2c48bda5b29070c5409
#
_cell.length_a   1.000
_cell.length_b   1.000
_cell.length_c   1.000
_cell.angle_alpha   90.00
_cell.angle_beta   90.00
_cell.angle_gamma   90.00
#
_symmetry.space_group_name_H-M   'P 1'
#
loop_
_entity.id
_entity.type
_entity.pdbx_description
1 polymer ?
#
loop_
_entity_poly.entity_id
_entity_poly.type
_entity_poly.pdbx_seq_one_letter_code
_entity_poly.pdbx_strand_id
1 'polypeptide(L)'
;MSPRAFKKRALLASMLALGVLAGCGDKPAAPANGKIRIAMVVKSLGNGFFDAAHTGAKEAAAQLKDVEIIYTGPTTPSAEGQIEIINSLISQKVNAIVISANDPNALVPIAKKAMQRGIKVVSFDSGLAPEGRLMQLNPSNAQLIGRKQLEMASSAIGGAGEIAILSASAQATNQNLWIDVMKSELAKPEFVKLKLVATVYGDDQSDKSYREAQGLLRSYPNLKAIIAPTTVGINAAGKAVVDEKLVGKVYVTGLGLPSEMAGHVKSGAVKEFAIWNPIDLGYAATYAAYDFVKGHPDAKAGGKVDAGRMGSIAIDAKGEASMAEPFTYNAANIDQFSKIF
;
A
#
# COMPACT_ATOMS: atom_id res chain seq x y z
N MET A 1 86.12 -51.48 12.82
CA MET A 1 86.78 -50.28 12.23
C MET A 1 85.76 -49.18 12.07
N SER A 2 85.95 -48.12 12.81
CA SER A 2 85.24 -46.82 12.74
C SER A 2 85.60 -46.10 11.41
N PRO A 3 84.91 -45.00 10.90
CA PRO A 3 84.53 -43.84 11.72
C PRO A 3 83.24 -43.05 11.30
N ARG A 4 82.76 -42.35 12.26
CA ARG A 4 82.50 -40.84 12.32
C ARG A 4 81.50 -40.22 11.32
N ALA A 5 80.36 -39.79 11.82
CA ALA A 5 80.01 -38.54 12.42
C ALA A 5 79.84 -37.34 11.39
N PHE A 6 78.69 -36.80 11.34
CA PHE A 6 78.55 -35.28 11.46
C PHE A 6 77.07 -34.89 11.72
N LYS A 7 76.88 -34.26 12.86
CA LYS A 7 75.59 -33.57 13.27
C LYS A 7 75.46 -32.29 12.45
N LYS A 8 74.30 -32.04 11.93
CA LYS A 8 73.84 -30.66 11.72
C LYS A 8 72.46 -30.49 12.28
N ARG A 9 72.34 -29.65 13.29
CA ARG A 9 71.13 -29.11 13.89
C ARG A 9 70.52 -28.14 12.88
N ALA A 10 69.24 -28.29 12.59
CA ALA A 10 68.42 -27.27 11.96
C ALA A 10 67.32 -26.86 12.93
N LEU A 11 67.32 -25.62 13.36
CA LEU A 11 66.28 -24.97 14.15
C LEU A 11 65.00 -24.89 13.32
N LEU A 12 63.90 -25.47 13.85
CA LEU A 12 62.54 -25.17 13.37
C LEU A 12 62.06 -23.90 14.10
N ALA A 13 61.94 -22.81 13.37
CA ALA A 13 61.23 -21.61 13.80
C ALA A 13 59.70 -21.84 13.55
N SER A 14 58.93 -22.00 14.63
CA SER A 14 57.47 -22.06 14.58
C SER A 14 56.93 -20.66 14.33
N MET A 15 56.45 -20.35 13.11
CA MET A 15 55.60 -19.19 12.85
C MET A 15 54.15 -19.54 13.18
N LEU A 16 53.63 -18.95 14.27
CA LEU A 16 52.22 -18.89 14.56
C LEU A 16 51.55 -17.94 13.55
N ALA A 17 50.83 -18.50 12.58
CA ALA A 17 49.94 -17.70 11.73
C ALA A 17 48.62 -17.46 12.49
N LEU A 18 48.42 -16.25 13.05
CA LEU A 18 47.12 -15.79 13.48
C LEU A 18 46.25 -15.62 12.21
N GLY A 19 45.34 -16.58 12.04
CA GLY A 19 44.26 -16.46 11.06
C GLY A 19 43.26 -15.39 11.52
N VAL A 20 43.29 -14.24 10.92
CA VAL A 20 42.23 -13.23 11.03
C VAL A 20 41.03 -13.82 10.29
N LEU A 21 40.02 -14.30 11.04
CA LEU A 21 38.68 -14.56 10.51
C LEU A 21 38.04 -13.23 10.19
N ALA A 22 38.28 -12.74 8.96
CA ALA A 22 37.47 -11.67 8.38
C ALA A 22 36.07 -12.23 8.17
N GLY A 23 35.13 -11.86 9.05
CA GLY A 23 33.71 -12.12 8.88
C GLY A 23 33.26 -11.54 7.54
N CYS A 24 33.00 -12.41 6.57
CA CYS A 24 32.26 -12.05 5.37
C CYS A 24 30.83 -11.69 5.77
N GLY A 25 30.59 -10.44 6.12
CA GLY A 25 29.27 -9.88 6.02
C GLY A 25 28.89 -9.94 4.54
N ASP A 26 27.85 -10.71 4.21
CA ASP A 26 27.28 -10.75 2.87
C ASP A 26 26.88 -9.33 2.45
N LYS A 27 27.73 -8.64 1.72
CA LYS A 27 27.31 -7.43 0.99
C LYS A 27 26.27 -7.85 -0.01
N PRO A 28 25.14 -7.11 -0.13
CA PRO A 28 24.19 -7.37 -1.19
C PRO A 28 24.93 -7.52 -2.52
N ALA A 29 24.67 -8.61 -3.23
CA ALA A 29 25.30 -8.84 -4.53
C ALA A 29 24.94 -7.67 -5.47
N ALA A 30 25.95 -7.10 -6.11
CA ALA A 30 25.72 -6.10 -7.15
C ALA A 30 24.81 -6.72 -8.23
N PRO A 31 23.78 -5.98 -8.71
CA PRO A 31 22.82 -6.50 -9.69
C PRO A 31 23.54 -6.96 -10.97
N ALA A 32 23.08 -8.06 -11.56
CA ALA A 32 23.68 -8.67 -12.75
C ALA A 32 23.80 -7.71 -13.97
N ASN A 33 23.01 -6.63 -14.01
CA ASN A 33 22.98 -5.60 -15.07
C ASN A 33 23.34 -4.20 -14.55
N GLY A 34 23.91 -4.05 -13.35
CA GLY A 34 24.22 -2.76 -12.76
C GLY A 34 22.98 -1.95 -12.29
N LYS A 35 21.75 -2.45 -12.48
CA LYS A 35 20.52 -1.77 -12.08
C LYS A 35 20.03 -2.22 -10.70
N ILE A 36 19.52 -1.29 -9.93
CA ILE A 36 18.79 -1.55 -8.69
C ILE A 36 17.42 -2.12 -9.05
N ARG A 37 17.13 -3.34 -8.56
CA ARG A 37 15.86 -4.03 -8.80
C ARG A 37 14.92 -3.79 -7.64
N ILE A 38 13.83 -3.07 -7.89
CA ILE A 38 12.79 -2.78 -6.91
C ILE A 38 11.52 -3.54 -7.31
N ALA A 39 11.06 -4.43 -6.45
CA ALA A 39 9.82 -5.17 -6.67
C ALA A 39 8.65 -4.45 -6.01
N MET A 40 7.66 -4.04 -6.81
CA MET A 40 6.37 -3.55 -6.32
C MET A 40 5.41 -4.73 -6.19
N VAL A 41 5.12 -5.13 -4.94
CA VAL A 41 4.24 -6.25 -4.60
C VAL A 41 2.90 -5.68 -4.16
N VAL A 42 1.88 -5.86 -5.00
CA VAL A 42 0.54 -5.31 -4.76
C VAL A 42 -0.41 -6.34 -4.15
N LYS A 43 -1.57 -5.90 -3.64
CA LYS A 43 -2.57 -6.79 -3.03
C LYS A 43 -3.12 -7.79 -4.02
N SER A 44 -3.40 -7.33 -5.26
CA SER A 44 -3.81 -8.17 -6.39
C SER A 44 -3.47 -7.48 -7.71
N LEU A 45 -3.19 -8.28 -8.72
CA LEU A 45 -3.08 -7.80 -10.10
C LEU A 45 -4.47 -7.50 -10.67
N GLY A 46 -4.53 -6.61 -11.67
CA GLY A 46 -5.79 -6.22 -12.31
C GLY A 46 -6.66 -5.25 -11.51
N ASN A 47 -6.15 -4.68 -10.43
CA ASN A 47 -6.78 -3.59 -9.71
C ASN A 47 -6.23 -2.25 -10.24
N GLY A 48 -7.10 -1.41 -10.81
CA GLY A 48 -6.74 -0.13 -11.45
C GLY A 48 -5.94 0.82 -10.55
N PHE A 49 -6.20 0.80 -9.23
CA PHE A 49 -5.42 1.59 -8.27
C PHE A 49 -3.93 1.20 -8.30
N PHE A 50 -3.63 -0.10 -8.30
CA PHE A 50 -2.25 -0.57 -8.33
C PHE A 50 -1.61 -0.45 -9.70
N ASP A 51 -2.38 -0.52 -10.79
CA ASP A 51 -1.88 -0.27 -12.14
C ASP A 51 -1.46 1.20 -12.30
N ALA A 52 -2.22 2.13 -11.71
CA ALA A 52 -1.84 3.54 -11.63
C ALA A 52 -0.59 3.75 -10.76
N ALA A 53 -0.49 3.10 -9.59
CA ALA A 53 0.71 3.15 -8.76
C ALA A 53 1.95 2.60 -9.49
N HIS A 54 1.80 1.51 -10.26
CA HIS A 54 2.86 0.97 -11.12
C HIS A 54 3.30 1.97 -12.20
N THR A 55 2.37 2.73 -12.76
CA THR A 55 2.73 3.81 -13.69
C THR A 55 3.66 4.81 -13.03
N GLY A 56 3.35 5.25 -11.80
CA GLY A 56 4.22 6.13 -11.03
C GLY A 56 5.59 5.51 -10.72
N ALA A 57 5.63 4.22 -10.39
CA ALA A 57 6.90 3.51 -10.18
C ALA A 57 7.77 3.48 -11.45
N LYS A 58 7.17 3.30 -12.63
CA LYS A 58 7.88 3.39 -13.92
C LYS A 58 8.42 4.78 -14.19
N GLU A 59 7.65 5.82 -13.88
CA GLU A 59 8.10 7.20 -14.00
C GLU A 59 9.31 7.49 -13.09
N ALA A 60 9.26 7.03 -11.83
CA ALA A 60 10.39 7.13 -10.90
C ALA A 60 11.63 6.42 -11.43
N ALA A 61 11.49 5.18 -11.92
CA ALA A 61 12.59 4.41 -12.48
C ALA A 61 13.21 5.09 -13.71
N ALA A 62 12.39 5.70 -14.56
CA ALA A 62 12.87 6.45 -15.73
C ALA A 62 13.70 7.69 -15.32
N GLN A 63 13.37 8.37 -14.25
CA GLN A 63 14.12 9.50 -13.72
C GLN A 63 15.41 9.08 -13.00
N LEU A 64 15.35 8.00 -12.22
CA LEU A 64 16.49 7.44 -11.48
C LEU A 64 17.52 6.75 -12.40
N LYS A 65 17.11 6.30 -13.60
CA LYS A 65 17.90 5.69 -14.68
C LYS A 65 18.57 4.35 -14.35
N ASP A 66 19.02 4.13 -13.11
CA ASP A 66 19.66 2.91 -12.62
C ASP A 66 18.68 1.95 -11.89
N VAL A 67 17.37 2.12 -12.08
CA VAL A 67 16.32 1.30 -11.46
C VAL A 67 15.60 0.45 -12.49
N GLU A 68 15.27 -0.77 -12.08
CA GLU A 68 14.34 -1.70 -12.76
C GLU A 68 13.18 -2.02 -11.84
N ILE A 69 11.94 -1.84 -12.31
CA ILE A 69 10.73 -2.18 -11.56
C ILE A 69 10.25 -3.58 -11.93
N ILE A 70 10.00 -4.40 -10.91
CA ILE A 70 9.31 -5.69 -11.04
C ILE A 70 7.91 -5.51 -10.45
N TYR A 71 6.89 -5.42 -11.29
CA TYR A 71 5.50 -5.34 -10.86
C TYR A 71 4.91 -6.73 -10.72
N THR A 72 4.41 -7.07 -9.53
CA THR A 72 3.88 -8.39 -9.23
C THR A 72 2.87 -8.36 -8.07
N GLY A 73 2.05 -9.39 -8.01
CA GLY A 73 1.06 -9.58 -6.96
C GLY A 73 0.29 -10.89 -7.21
N PRO A 74 -0.47 -11.38 -6.23
CA PRO A 74 -1.39 -12.49 -6.46
C PRO A 74 -2.52 -12.05 -7.39
N THR A 75 -3.20 -13.00 -8.02
CA THR A 75 -4.39 -12.72 -8.86
C THR A 75 -5.64 -12.46 -8.03
N THR A 76 -5.69 -13.00 -6.81
CA THR A 76 -6.71 -12.74 -5.79
C THR A 76 -6.02 -12.25 -4.51
N PRO A 77 -6.57 -11.26 -3.80
CA PRO A 77 -5.95 -10.77 -2.57
C PRO A 77 -5.75 -11.90 -1.55
N SER A 78 -4.49 -12.22 -1.23
CA SER A 78 -4.14 -13.18 -0.19
C SER A 78 -2.74 -12.95 0.36
N ALA A 79 -2.56 -13.12 1.66
CA ALA A 79 -1.25 -13.05 2.30
C ALA A 79 -0.34 -14.20 1.86
N GLU A 80 -0.87 -15.40 1.69
CA GLU A 80 -0.16 -16.60 1.24
C GLU A 80 0.46 -16.36 -0.15
N GLY A 81 -0.33 -15.83 -1.10
CA GLY A 81 0.17 -15.50 -2.43
C GLY A 81 1.29 -14.45 -2.38
N GLN A 82 1.20 -13.46 -1.50
CA GLN A 82 2.28 -12.51 -1.31
C GLN A 82 3.53 -13.15 -0.67
N ILE A 83 3.37 -14.08 0.27
CA ILE A 83 4.50 -14.83 0.87
C ILE A 83 5.27 -15.63 -0.19
N GLU A 84 4.57 -16.32 -1.08
CA GLU A 84 5.20 -17.08 -2.19
C GLU A 84 5.98 -16.15 -3.13
N ILE A 85 5.38 -15.04 -3.51
CA ILE A 85 6.02 -14.01 -4.34
C ILE A 85 7.27 -13.47 -3.67
N ILE A 86 7.21 -13.08 -2.38
CA ILE A 86 8.34 -12.54 -1.65
C ILE A 86 9.46 -13.59 -1.52
N ASN A 87 9.16 -14.88 -1.30
CA ASN A 87 10.17 -15.95 -1.31
C ASN A 87 10.88 -16.03 -2.66
N SER A 88 10.16 -15.91 -3.77
CA SER A 88 10.74 -15.87 -5.12
C SER A 88 11.65 -14.64 -5.29
N LEU A 89 11.21 -13.45 -4.85
CA LEU A 89 11.99 -12.22 -4.92
C LEU A 89 13.27 -12.27 -4.08
N ILE A 90 13.23 -12.91 -2.91
CA ILE A 90 14.41 -13.17 -2.07
C ILE A 90 15.41 -14.04 -2.85
N SER A 91 14.95 -15.11 -3.51
CA SER A 91 15.79 -16.00 -4.32
C SER A 91 16.40 -15.27 -5.52
N GLN A 92 15.66 -14.32 -6.10
CA GLN A 92 16.12 -13.46 -7.18
C GLN A 92 17.06 -12.35 -6.72
N LYS A 93 17.28 -12.18 -5.40
CA LYS A 93 18.16 -11.17 -4.80
C LYS A 93 17.81 -9.74 -5.26
N VAL A 94 16.53 -9.36 -5.24
CA VAL A 94 16.12 -7.97 -5.50
C VAL A 94 16.70 -7.04 -4.43
N ASN A 95 16.86 -5.74 -4.74
CA ASN A 95 17.44 -4.78 -3.80
C ASN A 95 16.41 -4.23 -2.82
N ALA A 96 15.16 -4.07 -3.27
CA ALA A 96 14.08 -3.62 -2.42
C ALA A 96 12.73 -4.26 -2.81
N ILE A 97 11.84 -4.30 -1.83
CA ILE A 97 10.43 -4.65 -1.98
C ILE A 97 9.61 -3.47 -1.49
N VAL A 98 8.72 -2.97 -2.35
CA VAL A 98 7.69 -1.98 -2.05
C VAL A 98 6.37 -2.72 -2.02
N ILE A 99 5.73 -2.85 -0.85
CA ILE A 99 4.56 -3.73 -0.67
C ILE A 99 3.33 -3.00 -0.13
N SER A 100 2.17 -3.27 -0.75
CA SER A 100 0.87 -3.06 -0.14
C SER A 100 0.36 -4.40 0.40
N ALA A 101 0.24 -4.50 1.72
CA ALA A 101 0.07 -5.77 2.42
C ALA A 101 -1.40 -6.22 2.46
N ASN A 102 -1.66 -7.51 2.18
CA ASN A 102 -2.97 -8.12 2.39
C ASN A 102 -3.25 -8.44 3.87
N ASP A 103 -2.20 -8.74 4.64
CA ASP A 103 -2.27 -8.93 6.09
C ASP A 103 -1.01 -8.35 6.74
N PRO A 104 -1.16 -7.42 7.71
CA PRO A 104 -0.02 -6.72 8.32
C PRO A 104 0.90 -7.64 9.13
N ASN A 105 0.36 -8.71 9.72
CA ASN A 105 1.07 -9.59 10.65
C ASN A 105 1.57 -10.87 9.98
N ALA A 106 0.75 -11.49 9.15
CA ALA A 106 1.10 -12.75 8.45
C ALA A 106 2.35 -12.58 7.55
N LEU A 107 2.58 -11.39 7.03
CA LEU A 107 3.72 -11.07 6.16
C LEU A 107 5.00 -10.70 6.91
N VAL A 108 4.95 -10.44 8.24
CA VAL A 108 6.15 -10.06 9.02
C VAL A 108 7.28 -11.09 8.95
N PRO A 109 7.05 -12.41 9.11
CA PRO A 109 8.14 -13.38 9.07
C PRO A 109 8.90 -13.36 7.74
N ILE A 110 8.19 -13.30 6.61
CA ILE A 110 8.83 -13.29 5.29
C ILE A 110 9.51 -11.95 4.98
N ALA A 111 8.93 -10.82 5.45
CA ALA A 111 9.54 -9.51 5.33
C ALA A 111 10.85 -9.41 6.14
N LYS A 112 10.87 -9.92 7.37
CA LYS A 112 12.11 -10.05 8.19
C LYS A 112 13.15 -10.90 7.48
N LYS A 113 12.77 -12.05 6.90
CA LYS A 113 13.67 -12.89 6.10
C LYS A 113 14.27 -12.13 4.92
N ALA A 114 13.47 -11.31 4.22
CA ALA A 114 13.97 -10.44 3.14
C ALA A 114 14.99 -9.43 3.68
N MET A 115 14.68 -8.73 4.77
CA MET A 115 15.58 -7.76 5.39
C MET A 115 16.88 -8.38 5.89
N GLN A 116 16.85 -9.58 6.47
CA GLN A 116 18.05 -10.35 6.86
C GLN A 116 18.95 -10.71 5.67
N ARG A 117 18.39 -10.77 4.46
CA ARG A 117 19.14 -10.97 3.21
C ARG A 117 19.58 -9.65 2.57
N GLY A 118 19.47 -8.52 3.30
CA GLY A 118 19.87 -7.19 2.83
C GLY A 118 18.87 -6.47 1.94
N ILE A 119 17.70 -7.07 1.66
CA ILE A 119 16.63 -6.49 0.85
C ILE A 119 15.93 -5.40 1.67
N LYS A 120 15.75 -4.21 1.13
CA LYS A 120 15.02 -3.13 1.79
C LYS A 120 13.51 -3.36 1.64
N VAL A 121 12.76 -3.28 2.73
CA VAL A 121 11.31 -3.47 2.71
C VAL A 121 10.63 -2.16 3.12
N VAL A 122 9.88 -1.58 2.20
CA VAL A 122 9.04 -0.39 2.39
C VAL A 122 7.60 -0.80 2.14
N SER A 123 6.69 -0.45 3.03
CA SER A 123 5.26 -0.65 2.77
C SER A 123 4.60 0.67 2.36
N PHE A 124 3.59 0.59 1.50
CA PHE A 124 2.80 1.72 1.03
C PHE A 124 1.32 1.34 1.00
N ASP A 125 0.42 2.31 0.95
CA ASP A 125 -1.02 2.07 0.99
C ASP A 125 -1.42 1.25 2.23
N SER A 126 -1.57 -0.05 2.14
CA SER A 126 -1.85 -0.95 3.27
C SER A 126 -0.54 -1.44 3.90
N GLY A 127 -0.33 -1.09 5.17
CA GLY A 127 0.96 -1.27 5.85
C GLY A 127 1.21 -2.66 6.38
N LEU A 128 2.49 -3.03 6.43
CA LEU A 128 3.01 -4.09 7.29
C LEU A 128 3.08 -3.62 8.74
N ALA A 129 3.05 -4.55 9.69
CA ALA A 129 3.45 -4.24 11.06
C ALA A 129 4.90 -3.70 11.11
N PRO A 130 5.22 -2.80 12.07
CA PRO A 130 6.49 -2.07 12.09
C PRO A 130 7.74 -2.95 11.99
N GLU A 131 7.69 -4.15 12.56
CA GLU A 131 8.81 -5.10 12.57
C GLU A 131 9.13 -5.70 11.20
N GLY A 132 8.22 -5.59 10.25
CA GLY A 132 8.35 -6.12 8.87
C GLY A 132 8.77 -5.07 7.84
N ARG A 133 9.02 -3.82 8.26
CA ARG A 133 9.26 -2.71 7.33
C ARG A 133 10.29 -1.72 7.84
N LEU A 134 10.91 -0.98 6.94
CA LEU A 134 11.75 0.18 7.25
C LEU A 134 10.91 1.45 7.35
N MET A 135 9.85 1.56 6.53
CA MET A 135 8.97 2.70 6.43
C MET A 135 7.59 2.28 5.94
N GLN A 136 6.54 2.99 6.38
CA GLN A 136 5.20 3.00 5.79
C GLN A 136 4.95 4.33 5.10
N LEU A 137 4.58 4.29 3.83
CA LEU A 137 4.09 5.46 3.12
C LEU A 137 2.57 5.42 3.05
N ASN A 138 1.93 6.22 3.88
CA ASN A 138 0.48 6.42 3.87
C ASN A 138 0.11 7.40 2.74
N PRO A 139 -0.97 7.16 2.00
CA PRO A 139 -1.40 8.08 0.94
C PRO A 139 -1.83 9.45 1.49
N SER A 140 -2.37 9.48 2.70
CA SER A 140 -2.76 10.67 3.44
C SER A 140 -2.90 10.35 4.93
N ASN A 141 -3.21 11.35 5.74
CA ASN A 141 -3.51 11.16 7.16
C ASN A 141 -4.83 10.39 7.33
N ALA A 142 -4.82 9.33 8.13
CA ALA A 142 -5.98 8.47 8.35
C ALA A 142 -7.21 9.22 8.90
N GLN A 143 -6.97 10.21 9.78
CA GLN A 143 -8.04 11.06 10.34
C GLN A 143 -8.74 11.86 9.24
N LEU A 144 -7.98 12.44 8.32
CA LEU A 144 -8.53 13.20 7.19
C LEU A 144 -9.33 12.29 6.27
N ILE A 145 -8.81 11.10 5.93
CA ILE A 145 -9.49 10.15 5.03
C ILE A 145 -10.80 9.66 5.64
N GLY A 146 -10.79 9.22 6.91
CA GLY A 146 -11.98 8.70 7.58
C GLY A 146 -13.07 9.78 7.71
N ARG A 147 -12.70 10.97 8.20
CA ARG A 147 -13.62 12.10 8.35
C ARG A 147 -14.19 12.55 7.00
N LYS A 148 -13.37 12.66 5.97
CA LYS A 148 -13.80 13.07 4.62
C LYS A 148 -14.89 12.17 4.04
N GLN A 149 -14.78 10.87 4.24
CA GLN A 149 -15.79 9.92 3.76
C GLN A 149 -17.13 10.09 4.47
N LEU A 150 -17.13 10.39 5.78
CA LEU A 150 -18.37 10.73 6.51
C LEU A 150 -18.96 12.07 6.05
N GLU A 151 -18.13 13.08 5.83
CA GLU A 151 -18.56 14.39 5.34
C GLU A 151 -19.28 14.26 3.99
N MET A 152 -18.69 13.49 3.05
CA MET A 152 -19.31 13.23 1.75
C MET A 152 -20.63 12.44 1.88
N ALA A 153 -20.67 11.41 2.74
CA ALA A 153 -21.92 10.68 2.99
C ALA A 153 -23.00 11.58 3.60
N SER A 154 -22.63 12.36 4.62
CA SER A 154 -23.52 13.33 5.29
C SER A 154 -24.09 14.35 4.29
N SER A 155 -23.21 14.95 3.48
CA SER A 155 -23.58 15.89 2.41
C SER A 155 -24.57 15.25 1.42
N ALA A 156 -24.31 14.04 0.96
CA ALA A 156 -25.13 13.35 -0.01
C ALA A 156 -26.56 13.11 0.47
N ILE A 157 -26.77 12.84 1.78
CA ILE A 157 -28.07 12.43 2.34
C ILE A 157 -28.74 13.51 3.22
N GLY A 158 -28.16 14.73 3.29
CA GLY A 158 -28.74 15.83 4.07
C GLY A 158 -28.52 15.71 5.59
N GLY A 159 -27.43 15.09 6.01
CA GLY A 159 -26.96 15.08 7.40
C GLY A 159 -27.60 14.04 8.33
N ALA A 160 -28.56 13.22 7.87
CA ALA A 160 -29.25 12.25 8.71
C ALA A 160 -29.69 11.01 7.92
N GLY A 161 -29.61 9.82 8.57
CA GLY A 161 -30.10 8.58 7.99
C GLY A 161 -29.19 7.39 8.25
N GLU A 162 -29.62 6.22 7.78
CA GLU A 162 -28.86 4.98 7.87
C GLU A 162 -27.76 4.95 6.81
N ILE A 163 -26.54 4.61 7.23
CA ILE A 163 -25.36 4.43 6.38
C ILE A 163 -24.77 3.04 6.60
N ALA A 164 -24.13 2.49 5.60
CA ALA A 164 -23.38 1.24 5.71
C ALA A 164 -21.97 1.42 5.14
N ILE A 165 -21.03 0.57 5.54
CA ILE A 165 -19.67 0.53 5.03
C ILE A 165 -19.47 -0.76 4.25
N LEU A 166 -18.94 -0.65 3.01
CA LEU A 166 -18.46 -1.76 2.20
C LEU A 166 -16.95 -1.65 2.03
N SER A 167 -16.21 -2.40 2.85
CA SER A 167 -14.74 -2.39 2.85
C SER A 167 -14.16 -3.54 2.02
N ALA A 168 -12.82 -3.53 1.82
CA ALA A 168 -12.11 -4.63 1.17
C ALA A 168 -12.09 -5.87 2.06
N SER A 169 -11.09 -6.06 2.88
CA SER A 169 -10.99 -7.21 3.78
C SER A 169 -10.91 -6.79 5.24
N ALA A 170 -11.24 -7.72 6.14
CA ALA A 170 -11.13 -7.50 7.58
C ALA A 170 -9.66 -7.28 8.05
N GLN A 171 -8.66 -7.63 7.23
CA GLN A 171 -7.24 -7.45 7.49
C GLN A 171 -6.65 -6.19 6.85
N ALA A 172 -7.40 -5.44 6.04
CA ALA A 172 -6.91 -4.23 5.36
C ALA A 172 -6.58 -3.13 6.37
N THR A 173 -5.30 -2.97 6.71
CA THR A 173 -4.81 -2.09 7.78
C THR A 173 -5.26 -0.64 7.59
N ASN A 174 -5.09 -0.10 6.38
CA ASN A 174 -5.44 1.27 6.06
C ASN A 174 -6.95 1.52 6.20
N GLN A 175 -7.77 0.64 5.62
CA GLN A 175 -9.24 0.80 5.65
C GLN A 175 -9.79 0.63 7.07
N ASN A 176 -9.24 -0.29 7.87
CA ASN A 176 -9.64 -0.44 9.26
C ASN A 176 -9.38 0.83 10.07
N LEU A 177 -8.21 1.48 9.89
CA LEU A 177 -7.93 2.77 10.51
C LEU A 177 -8.95 3.85 10.11
N TRP A 178 -9.31 3.93 8.84
CA TRP A 178 -10.31 4.90 8.36
C TRP A 178 -11.71 4.59 8.90
N ILE A 179 -12.08 3.31 9.00
CA ILE A 179 -13.35 2.87 9.59
C ILE A 179 -13.41 3.21 11.09
N ASP A 180 -12.32 3.02 11.82
CA ASP A 180 -12.26 3.37 13.24
C ASP A 180 -12.37 4.89 13.46
N VAL A 181 -11.74 5.68 12.57
CA VAL A 181 -11.96 7.13 12.54
C VAL A 181 -13.43 7.45 12.26
N MET A 182 -14.04 6.87 11.23
CA MET A 182 -15.46 7.09 10.93
C MET A 182 -16.35 6.77 12.14
N LYS A 183 -16.13 5.64 12.82
CA LYS A 183 -16.88 5.27 14.04
C LYS A 183 -16.71 6.28 15.16
N SER A 184 -15.49 6.80 15.36
CA SER A 184 -15.24 7.81 16.39
C SER A 184 -15.88 9.16 16.04
N GLU A 185 -15.86 9.55 14.76
CA GLU A 185 -16.48 10.79 14.28
C GLU A 185 -18.02 10.76 14.38
N LEU A 186 -18.65 9.59 14.22
CA LEU A 186 -20.12 9.43 14.34
C LEU A 186 -20.66 9.83 15.72
N ALA A 187 -19.83 9.86 16.76
CA ALA A 187 -20.22 10.34 18.09
C ALA A 187 -20.24 11.88 18.21
N LYS A 188 -19.72 12.61 17.23
CA LYS A 188 -19.67 14.06 17.26
C LYS A 188 -20.99 14.70 16.85
N PRO A 189 -21.31 15.92 17.35
CA PRO A 189 -22.57 16.60 17.07
C PRO A 189 -22.93 16.72 15.59
N GLU A 190 -21.94 16.93 14.72
CA GLU A 190 -22.15 17.08 13.28
C GLU A 190 -22.60 15.79 12.58
N PHE A 191 -22.31 14.61 13.15
CA PHE A 191 -22.62 13.31 12.53
C PHE A 191 -23.56 12.44 13.37
N VAL A 192 -24.01 12.89 14.52
CA VAL A 192 -24.83 12.10 15.48
C VAL A 192 -26.16 11.59 14.92
N LYS A 193 -26.65 12.20 13.82
CA LYS A 193 -27.87 11.78 13.14
C LYS A 193 -27.62 10.74 12.04
N LEU A 194 -26.36 10.39 11.77
CA LEU A 194 -25.99 9.28 10.90
C LEU A 194 -25.95 8.01 11.73
N LYS A 195 -26.59 6.95 11.26
CA LYS A 195 -26.62 5.65 11.94
C LYS A 195 -25.90 4.60 11.10
N LEU A 196 -24.71 4.18 11.54
CA LEU A 196 -24.01 3.06 10.91
C LEU A 196 -24.74 1.74 11.25
N VAL A 197 -25.35 1.10 10.24
CA VAL A 197 -26.14 -0.11 10.41
C VAL A 197 -25.37 -1.40 10.13
N ALA A 198 -24.34 -1.34 9.26
CA ALA A 198 -23.52 -2.51 8.93
C ALA A 198 -22.14 -2.10 8.41
N THR A 199 -21.17 -3.01 8.57
CA THR A 199 -19.91 -3.03 7.83
C THR A 199 -19.75 -4.40 7.20
N VAL A 200 -19.57 -4.46 5.88
CA VAL A 200 -19.41 -5.69 5.10
C VAL A 200 -18.09 -5.65 4.31
N TYR A 201 -17.63 -6.79 3.82
CA TYR A 201 -16.32 -6.94 3.20
C TYR A 201 -16.41 -7.65 1.85
N GLY A 202 -16.00 -6.95 0.81
CA GLY A 202 -16.01 -7.44 -0.58
C GLY A 202 -14.70 -8.12 -1.02
N ASP A 203 -13.68 -8.18 -0.15
CA ASP A 203 -12.32 -8.73 -0.39
C ASP A 203 -11.61 -8.14 -1.62
N ASP A 204 -11.92 -6.89 -1.98
CA ASP A 204 -11.48 -6.25 -3.23
C ASP A 204 -11.76 -7.08 -4.50
N GLN A 205 -12.80 -7.92 -4.44
CA GLN A 205 -13.32 -8.67 -5.56
C GLN A 205 -14.62 -8.03 -6.04
N SER A 206 -14.69 -7.67 -7.33
CA SER A 206 -15.82 -6.94 -7.91
C SER A 206 -17.14 -7.66 -7.69
N ASP A 207 -17.20 -8.97 -8.00
CA ASP A 207 -18.44 -9.77 -7.87
C ASP A 207 -18.88 -9.93 -6.41
N LYS A 208 -17.91 -10.11 -5.48
CA LYS A 208 -18.26 -10.19 -4.05
C LYS A 208 -18.72 -8.84 -3.54
N SER A 209 -18.02 -7.76 -3.85
CA SER A 209 -18.41 -6.40 -3.47
C SER A 209 -19.80 -6.04 -4.00
N TYR A 210 -20.12 -6.45 -5.22
CA TYR A 210 -21.45 -6.25 -5.81
C TYR A 210 -22.53 -7.01 -5.03
N ARG A 211 -22.31 -8.29 -4.70
CA ARG A 211 -23.27 -9.09 -3.89
C ARG A 211 -23.43 -8.53 -2.48
N GLU A 212 -22.37 -8.08 -1.85
CA GLU A 212 -22.42 -7.42 -0.53
C GLU A 212 -23.25 -6.12 -0.59
N ALA A 213 -23.03 -5.28 -1.62
CA ALA A 213 -23.84 -4.09 -1.83
C ALA A 213 -25.32 -4.42 -2.01
N GLN A 214 -25.67 -5.42 -2.85
CA GLN A 214 -27.05 -5.89 -2.99
C GLN A 214 -27.62 -6.44 -1.66
N GLY A 215 -26.78 -7.14 -0.87
CA GLY A 215 -27.15 -7.61 0.46
C GLY A 215 -27.54 -6.46 1.40
N LEU A 216 -26.74 -5.38 1.41
CA LEU A 216 -27.02 -4.17 2.18
C LEU A 216 -28.35 -3.52 1.74
N LEU A 217 -28.55 -3.34 0.42
CA LEU A 217 -29.74 -2.71 -0.13
C LEU A 217 -31.04 -3.48 0.21
N ARG A 218 -30.96 -4.82 0.27
CA ARG A 218 -32.11 -5.66 0.63
C ARG A 218 -32.36 -5.74 2.14
N SER A 219 -31.29 -5.80 2.93
CA SER A 219 -31.39 -5.99 4.39
C SER A 219 -31.75 -4.71 5.14
N TYR A 220 -31.42 -3.54 4.57
CA TYR A 220 -31.65 -2.23 5.19
C TYR A 220 -32.49 -1.32 4.29
N PRO A 221 -33.82 -1.48 4.30
CA PRO A 221 -34.71 -0.73 3.39
C PRO A 221 -34.70 0.79 3.61
N ASN A 222 -34.22 1.25 4.76
CA ASN A 222 -34.06 2.68 5.09
C ASN A 222 -32.66 3.21 4.81
N LEU A 223 -31.76 2.38 4.24
CA LEU A 223 -30.38 2.77 3.92
C LEU A 223 -30.39 4.00 2.99
N LYS A 224 -29.57 5.00 3.33
CA LYS A 224 -29.43 6.24 2.56
C LYS A 224 -28.09 6.37 1.85
N ALA A 225 -27.02 5.79 2.43
CA ALA A 225 -25.72 5.78 1.77
C ALA A 225 -24.91 4.53 2.06
N ILE A 226 -24.10 4.15 1.07
CA ILE A 226 -23.01 3.18 1.21
C ILE A 226 -21.68 3.94 1.11
N ILE A 227 -20.84 3.81 2.12
CA ILE A 227 -19.46 4.33 2.13
C ILE A 227 -18.54 3.18 1.76
N ALA A 228 -17.79 3.30 0.68
CA ALA A 228 -16.83 2.28 0.27
C ALA A 228 -15.39 2.83 0.25
N PRO A 229 -14.57 2.54 1.28
CA PRO A 229 -13.17 2.98 1.35
C PRO A 229 -12.25 2.15 0.44
N THR A 230 -12.73 1.70 -0.70
CA THR A 230 -12.02 0.88 -1.68
C THR A 230 -12.49 1.17 -3.09
N THR A 231 -11.56 1.25 -4.07
CA THR A 231 -11.88 1.55 -5.47
C THR A 231 -12.76 0.47 -6.10
N VAL A 232 -12.53 -0.80 -5.77
CA VAL A 232 -13.36 -1.93 -6.22
C VAL A 232 -14.75 -1.89 -5.60
N GLY A 233 -14.83 -1.64 -4.28
CA GLY A 233 -16.11 -1.62 -3.56
C GLY A 233 -17.01 -0.46 -3.99
N ILE A 234 -16.48 0.75 -4.18
CA ILE A 234 -17.28 1.91 -4.58
C ILE A 234 -17.85 1.73 -5.99
N ASN A 235 -17.06 1.19 -6.92
CA ASN A 235 -17.51 0.91 -8.28
C ASN A 235 -18.63 -0.14 -8.28
N ALA A 236 -18.44 -1.25 -7.55
CA ALA A 236 -19.41 -2.32 -7.41
C ALA A 236 -20.72 -1.85 -6.72
N ALA A 237 -20.62 -1.03 -5.65
CA ALA A 237 -21.78 -0.44 -4.98
C ALA A 237 -22.53 0.53 -5.88
N GLY A 238 -21.82 1.37 -6.64
CA GLY A 238 -22.41 2.27 -7.64
C GLY A 238 -23.24 1.49 -8.67
N LYS A 239 -22.67 0.40 -9.19
CA LYS A 239 -23.37 -0.50 -10.11
C LYS A 239 -24.61 -1.11 -9.46
N ALA A 240 -24.52 -1.62 -8.23
CA ALA A 240 -25.66 -2.22 -7.54
C ALA A 240 -26.82 -1.23 -7.34
N VAL A 241 -26.52 0.02 -6.96
CA VAL A 241 -27.55 1.08 -6.81
C VAL A 241 -28.24 1.39 -8.14
N VAL A 242 -27.51 1.41 -9.24
CA VAL A 242 -28.07 1.62 -10.59
C VAL A 242 -28.96 0.45 -11.01
N ASP A 243 -28.46 -0.79 -10.89
CA ASP A 243 -29.17 -2.00 -11.30
C ASP A 243 -30.47 -2.24 -10.50
N GLU A 244 -30.44 -1.95 -9.20
CA GLU A 244 -31.61 -2.03 -8.30
C GLU A 244 -32.56 -0.83 -8.42
N LYS A 245 -32.29 0.11 -9.33
CA LYS A 245 -33.09 1.33 -9.59
C LYS A 245 -33.29 2.21 -8.34
N LEU A 246 -32.24 2.32 -7.52
CA LEU A 246 -32.25 3.10 -6.28
C LEU A 246 -31.53 4.44 -6.39
N VAL A 247 -31.17 4.87 -7.59
CA VAL A 247 -30.58 6.19 -7.84
C VAL A 247 -31.52 7.29 -7.32
N GLY A 248 -30.96 8.23 -6.57
CA GLY A 248 -31.72 9.30 -5.89
C GLY A 248 -32.34 8.88 -4.55
N LYS A 249 -32.37 7.59 -4.21
CA LYS A 249 -32.82 7.06 -2.92
C LYS A 249 -31.69 6.63 -2.02
N VAL A 250 -30.70 5.95 -2.60
CA VAL A 250 -29.45 5.52 -1.95
C VAL A 250 -28.27 6.10 -2.74
N TYR A 251 -27.33 6.70 -2.03
CA TYR A 251 -26.10 7.25 -2.61
C TYR A 251 -24.90 6.40 -2.25
N VAL A 252 -23.90 6.43 -3.13
CA VAL A 252 -22.60 5.78 -2.86
C VAL A 252 -21.54 6.85 -2.81
N THR A 253 -20.62 6.73 -1.87
CA THR A 253 -19.44 7.57 -1.73
C THR A 253 -18.26 6.75 -1.20
N GLY A 254 -17.08 7.35 -1.12
CA GLY A 254 -15.89 6.70 -0.60
C GLY A 254 -14.66 7.05 -1.41
N LEU A 255 -13.80 6.05 -1.67
CA LEU A 255 -12.54 6.22 -2.40
C LEU A 255 -12.63 5.51 -3.75
N GLY A 256 -12.50 6.27 -4.85
CA GLY A 256 -12.68 5.74 -6.21
C GLY A 256 -11.73 6.35 -7.22
N LEU A 257 -11.46 5.62 -8.30
CA LEU A 257 -10.70 6.15 -9.44
C LEU A 257 -11.64 6.97 -10.35
N PRO A 258 -11.26 8.19 -10.74
CA PRO A 258 -12.09 9.02 -11.61
C PRO A 258 -12.51 8.32 -12.91
N SER A 259 -11.63 7.52 -13.53
CA SER A 259 -11.94 6.76 -14.75
C SER A 259 -13.06 5.74 -14.55
N GLU A 260 -13.10 5.07 -13.40
CA GLU A 260 -14.12 4.07 -13.06
C GLU A 260 -15.42 4.73 -12.58
N MET A 261 -15.31 5.87 -11.90
CA MET A 261 -16.44 6.52 -11.24
C MET A 261 -17.23 7.49 -12.13
N ALA A 262 -16.69 7.89 -13.29
CA ALA A 262 -17.32 8.87 -14.16
C ALA A 262 -18.76 8.49 -14.56
N GLY A 263 -19.02 7.22 -14.86
CA GLY A 263 -20.36 6.71 -15.18
C GLY A 263 -21.32 6.81 -13.97
N HIS A 264 -20.85 6.52 -12.77
CA HIS A 264 -21.67 6.57 -11.56
C HIS A 264 -21.97 8.00 -11.12
N VAL A 265 -21.07 8.95 -11.35
CA VAL A 265 -21.32 10.37 -11.12
C VAL A 265 -22.38 10.88 -12.11
N LYS A 266 -22.26 10.54 -13.40
CA LYS A 266 -23.21 10.92 -14.44
C LYS A 266 -24.59 10.30 -14.26
N SER A 267 -24.68 9.09 -13.71
CA SER A 267 -25.96 8.45 -13.38
C SER A 267 -26.64 9.05 -12.14
N GLY A 268 -25.91 9.78 -11.31
CA GLY A 268 -26.40 10.31 -10.03
C GLY A 268 -26.36 9.32 -8.86
N ALA A 269 -25.85 8.10 -9.05
CA ALA A 269 -25.63 7.15 -7.96
C ALA A 269 -24.55 7.63 -6.99
N VAL A 270 -23.58 8.40 -7.49
CA VAL A 270 -22.50 9.02 -6.73
C VAL A 270 -22.55 10.51 -6.92
N LYS A 271 -22.72 11.28 -5.85
CA LYS A 271 -22.64 12.75 -5.89
C LYS A 271 -21.20 13.23 -5.88
N GLU A 272 -20.42 12.65 -4.96
CA GLU A 272 -19.01 12.96 -4.79
C GLU A 272 -18.27 11.75 -4.19
N PHE A 273 -17.00 11.66 -4.49
CA PHE A 273 -16.06 10.68 -3.95
C PHE A 273 -14.68 11.33 -3.85
N ALA A 274 -13.75 10.70 -3.18
CA ALA A 274 -12.40 11.23 -3.06
C ALA A 274 -11.35 10.16 -3.39
N ILE A 275 -10.16 10.60 -3.74
CA ILE A 275 -8.95 9.81 -3.72
C ILE A 275 -7.73 10.74 -3.80
N TRP A 276 -6.58 10.28 -3.38
CA TRP A 276 -5.26 10.85 -3.72
C TRP A 276 -4.82 10.37 -5.10
N ASN A 277 -3.74 10.93 -5.62
CA ASN A 277 -3.17 10.45 -6.88
C ASN A 277 -2.36 9.16 -6.65
N PRO A 278 -2.81 7.98 -7.12
CA PRO A 278 -2.09 6.73 -6.94
C PRO A 278 -0.78 6.66 -7.75
N ILE A 279 -0.66 7.40 -8.85
CA ILE A 279 0.58 7.53 -9.61
C ILE A 279 1.66 8.16 -8.72
N ASP A 280 1.34 9.25 -8.04
CA ASP A 280 2.27 9.92 -7.14
C ASP A 280 2.62 9.04 -5.93
N LEU A 281 1.69 8.23 -5.43
CA LEU A 281 1.96 7.29 -4.35
C LEU A 281 2.98 6.21 -4.76
N GLY A 282 2.80 5.59 -5.92
CA GLY A 282 3.74 4.60 -6.46
C GLY A 282 5.12 5.20 -6.79
N TYR A 283 5.10 6.42 -7.32
CA TYR A 283 6.31 7.20 -7.60
C TYR A 283 7.12 7.46 -6.31
N ALA A 284 6.48 8.03 -5.28
CA ALA A 284 7.13 8.34 -4.01
C ALA A 284 7.62 7.08 -3.26
N ALA A 285 6.82 6.00 -3.27
CA ALA A 285 7.21 4.73 -2.67
C ALA A 285 8.46 4.12 -3.31
N THR A 286 8.61 4.29 -4.64
CA THR A 286 9.79 3.84 -5.38
C THR A 286 11.03 4.66 -5.02
N TYR A 287 10.90 5.99 -4.93
CA TYR A 287 11.99 6.87 -4.48
C TYR A 287 12.40 6.57 -3.04
N ALA A 288 11.45 6.37 -2.13
CA ALA A 288 11.75 5.99 -0.76
C ALA A 288 12.54 4.67 -0.69
N ALA A 289 12.13 3.65 -1.44
CA ALA A 289 12.86 2.39 -1.52
C ALA A 289 14.28 2.57 -2.07
N TYR A 290 14.44 3.42 -3.09
CA TYR A 290 15.74 3.77 -3.65
C TYR A 290 16.66 4.42 -2.62
N ASP A 291 16.16 5.38 -1.84
CA ASP A 291 16.93 6.05 -0.77
C ASP A 291 17.45 5.06 0.26
N PHE A 292 16.60 4.12 0.69
CA PHE A 292 17.03 3.05 1.60
C PHE A 292 18.09 2.13 0.96
N VAL A 293 17.99 1.83 -0.34
CA VAL A 293 18.98 1.01 -1.06
C VAL A 293 20.32 1.75 -1.16
N LYS A 294 20.29 3.04 -1.46
CA LYS A 294 21.50 3.89 -1.53
C LYS A 294 22.11 4.17 -0.15
N GLY A 295 21.38 3.90 0.92
CA GLY A 295 21.86 4.15 2.29
C GLY A 295 21.97 5.64 2.62
N HIS A 296 21.02 6.45 2.12
CA HIS A 296 20.97 7.86 2.47
C HIS A 296 20.80 8.03 3.99
N PRO A 297 21.60 8.87 4.65
CA PRO A 297 21.67 8.91 6.12
C PRO A 297 20.38 9.35 6.79
N ASP A 298 19.55 10.11 6.10
CA ASP A 298 18.25 10.60 6.58
C ASP A 298 17.12 9.60 6.36
N ALA A 299 17.29 8.55 5.53
CA ALA A 299 16.28 7.52 5.27
C ALA A 299 16.15 6.59 6.48
N LYS A 300 15.43 7.04 7.50
CA LYS A 300 15.17 6.32 8.76
C LYS A 300 13.99 6.95 9.53
N ALA A 301 13.47 6.25 10.52
CA ALA A 301 12.47 6.81 11.44
C ALA A 301 12.99 8.11 12.08
N GLY A 302 12.15 9.12 12.12
CA GLY A 302 12.49 10.47 12.56
C GLY A 302 13.28 11.29 11.54
N GLY A 303 13.52 10.77 10.34
CA GLY A 303 14.23 11.45 9.26
C GLY A 303 13.32 11.80 8.08
N LYS A 304 13.82 11.60 6.87
CA LYS A 304 13.09 11.92 5.63
C LYS A 304 13.62 11.09 4.46
N VAL A 305 12.81 10.97 3.41
CA VAL A 305 13.21 10.42 2.11
C VAL A 305 13.04 11.47 1.02
N ASP A 306 13.86 11.37 -0.03
CA ASP A 306 13.59 12.05 -1.29
C ASP A 306 12.41 11.37 -1.99
N ALA A 307 11.48 12.14 -2.50
CA ALA A 307 10.36 11.68 -3.29
C ALA A 307 10.33 12.35 -4.68
N GLY A 308 11.48 12.69 -5.22
CA GLY A 308 11.67 13.27 -6.55
C GLY A 308 10.81 14.53 -6.76
N ARG A 309 9.90 14.52 -7.75
CA ARG A 309 9.00 15.66 -8.03
C ARG A 309 8.12 16.07 -6.85
N MET A 310 7.92 15.19 -5.89
CA MET A 310 7.12 15.46 -4.69
C MET A 310 7.92 16.13 -3.58
N GLY A 311 9.22 16.34 -3.79
CA GLY A 311 10.13 16.90 -2.79
C GLY A 311 10.51 15.91 -1.70
N SER A 312 10.75 16.41 -0.50
CA SER A 312 11.16 15.58 0.65
C SER A 312 9.97 15.23 1.52
N ILE A 313 9.81 13.95 1.86
CA ILE A 313 8.75 13.46 2.73
C ILE A 313 9.33 13.09 4.09
N ALA A 314 8.82 13.71 5.16
CA ALA A 314 9.25 13.42 6.52
C ALA A 314 8.73 12.06 6.99
N ILE A 315 9.59 11.31 7.68
CA ILE A 315 9.25 10.04 8.33
C ILE A 315 9.14 10.32 9.84
N ASP A 316 8.04 10.00 10.45
CA ASP A 316 7.85 10.18 11.88
C ASP A 316 8.70 9.18 12.73
N ALA A 317 8.65 9.32 14.05
CA ALA A 317 9.38 8.45 14.97
C ALA A 317 8.90 6.97 14.94
N LYS A 318 7.72 6.70 14.38
CA LYS A 318 7.18 5.35 14.20
C LYS A 318 7.54 4.73 12.84
N GLY A 319 8.28 5.48 12.00
CA GLY A 319 8.61 5.04 10.66
C GLY A 319 7.46 5.23 9.67
N GLU A 320 6.56 6.17 9.92
CA GLU A 320 5.42 6.45 9.05
C GLU A 320 5.56 7.81 8.38
N ALA A 321 5.14 7.88 7.14
CA ALA A 321 5.07 9.10 6.35
C ALA A 321 3.70 9.19 5.68
N SER A 322 3.22 10.41 5.46
CA SER A 322 1.97 10.67 4.76
C SER A 322 2.20 11.65 3.62
N MET A 323 1.48 11.42 2.51
CA MET A 323 1.52 12.29 1.36
C MET A 323 0.52 13.46 1.48
N ALA A 324 -0.29 13.68 0.46
CA ALA A 324 -1.21 14.79 0.33
C ALA A 324 -2.63 14.43 0.82
N GLU A 325 -3.47 15.46 0.96
CA GLU A 325 -4.89 15.28 1.27
C GLU A 325 -5.64 14.60 0.11
N PRO A 326 -6.73 13.84 0.40
CA PRO A 326 -7.60 13.32 -0.63
C PRO A 326 -8.27 14.45 -1.40
N PHE A 327 -8.23 14.38 -2.73
CA PHE A 327 -8.94 15.30 -3.59
C PHE A 327 -10.38 14.82 -3.84
N THR A 328 -11.35 15.75 -3.86
CA THR A 328 -12.76 15.42 -4.06
C THR A 328 -13.16 15.59 -5.52
N TYR A 329 -13.81 14.55 -6.04
CA TYR A 329 -14.34 14.49 -7.41
C TYR A 329 -15.86 14.49 -7.39
N ASN A 330 -16.47 15.20 -8.33
CA ASN A 330 -17.92 15.33 -8.49
C ASN A 330 -18.27 15.69 -9.94
N ALA A 331 -19.54 15.97 -10.21
CA ALA A 331 -20.01 16.31 -11.56
C ALA A 331 -19.31 17.53 -12.21
N ALA A 332 -18.78 18.46 -11.40
CA ALA A 332 -18.14 19.67 -11.92
C ALA A 332 -16.72 19.42 -12.47
N ASN A 333 -16.03 18.35 -11.99
CA ASN A 333 -14.64 18.12 -12.35
C ASN A 333 -14.34 16.72 -12.93
N ILE A 334 -15.27 15.76 -12.84
CA ILE A 334 -15.02 14.36 -13.21
C ILE A 334 -14.53 14.18 -14.66
N ASP A 335 -15.04 14.95 -15.60
CA ASP A 335 -14.67 14.82 -17.01
C ASP A 335 -13.21 15.20 -17.29
N GLN A 336 -12.64 16.10 -16.47
CA GLN A 336 -11.24 16.49 -16.54
C GLN A 336 -10.32 15.34 -16.07
N PHE A 337 -10.71 14.65 -14.99
CA PHE A 337 -9.85 13.69 -14.32
C PHE A 337 -10.05 12.25 -14.79
N SER A 338 -11.21 11.90 -15.36
CA SER A 338 -11.53 10.54 -15.80
C SER A 338 -10.60 9.95 -16.88
N LYS A 339 -9.73 10.77 -17.47
CA LYS A 339 -8.75 10.38 -18.48
C LYS A 339 -7.34 10.23 -17.91
N ILE A 340 -7.11 10.53 -16.64
CA ILE A 340 -5.79 10.56 -16.02
C ILE A 340 -5.49 9.22 -15.34
N PHE A 341 -6.38 8.71 -14.54
CA PHE A 341 -6.33 7.41 -13.86
C PHE A 341 -7.72 6.95 -13.40
#